data_27df2edb28c14a39aee99fae4676230e
#
_entry.id   27df2edb28c14a39aee99fae4676230e
#
_cell.length_a   1.000
_cell.length_b   1.000
_cell.length_c   1.000
_cell.angle_alpha   90.00
_cell.angle_beta   90.00
_cell.angle_gamma   90.00
#
_symmetry.space_group_name_H-M   'P 1'
#
loop_
_entity.id
_entity.type
_entity.pdbx_description
1 polymer ?
#
loop_
_entity_poly.entity_id
_entity_poly.type
_entity_poly.pdbx_seq_one_letter_code
_entity_poly.pdbx_strand_id
1 'polypeptide(L)'
;MRTVVISEVDSIHIPGNTFILDLNARAIKDCAGCWSCWQKTPGRCAFKDLDDFYTAFLQADKAVFFIGASCDFVSGRLKTLFDRMIPHYLPYTSWKTGESMHLPRYERYPDVEVYYQGAFSSESARHLFEEYLARVFYQFHIKRAVIKPLGGYEQCEVAI
;
A
#
# COMPACT_ATOMS: atom_id res chain seq x y z
N MET A 1 -12.30 7.16 -13.40
CA MET A 1 -11.75 6.55 -12.17
C MET A 1 -10.24 6.67 -12.22
N ARG A 2 -9.61 7.33 -11.25
CA ARG A 2 -8.14 7.46 -11.19
C ARG A 2 -7.56 6.26 -10.44
N THR A 3 -6.58 5.61 -11.05
CA THR A 3 -5.92 4.44 -10.47
C THR A 3 -4.44 4.76 -10.22
N VAL A 4 -3.91 4.29 -9.11
CA VAL A 4 -2.49 4.25 -8.82
C VAL A 4 -2.07 2.78 -8.72
N VAL A 5 -0.90 2.46 -9.28
CA VAL A 5 -0.38 1.09 -9.26
C VAL A 5 0.92 1.05 -8.48
N ILE A 6 1.08 0.05 -7.65
CA ILE A 6 2.30 -0.29 -6.92
C ILE A 6 2.72 -1.69 -7.36
N SER A 7 3.92 -1.84 -7.91
CA SER A 7 4.35 -3.12 -8.48
C SER A 7 5.73 -3.57 -8.00
N GLU A 8 5.82 -4.86 -7.69
CA GLU A 8 7.04 -5.64 -7.54
C GLU A 8 7.14 -6.72 -8.63
N VAL A 9 6.16 -6.75 -9.55
CA VAL A 9 6.05 -7.77 -10.59
C VAL A 9 6.37 -7.12 -11.93
N ASP A 10 7.32 -7.71 -12.64
CA ASP A 10 7.65 -7.31 -14.00
C ASP A 10 6.53 -7.76 -14.97
N SER A 11 6.42 -7.07 -16.11
CA SER A 11 5.56 -7.49 -17.23
C SER A 11 4.04 -7.36 -17.01
N ILE A 12 3.58 -6.48 -16.12
CA ILE A 12 2.15 -6.16 -16.05
C ILE A 12 1.87 -5.02 -17.04
N HIS A 13 1.02 -5.30 -18.02
CA HIS A 13 0.56 -4.26 -18.94
C HIS A 13 -0.55 -3.45 -18.26
N ILE A 14 -0.25 -2.19 -17.95
CA ILE A 14 -1.20 -1.26 -17.36
C ILE A 14 -1.56 -0.23 -18.43
N PRO A 15 -2.80 -0.19 -18.90
CA PRO A 15 -3.21 0.77 -19.92
C PRO A 15 -3.32 2.19 -19.36
N GLY A 16 -3.00 3.17 -20.19
CA GLY A 16 -3.36 4.58 -19.97
C GLY A 16 -2.38 5.40 -19.14
N ASN A 17 -2.87 6.55 -18.68
CA ASN A 17 -2.11 7.58 -17.97
C ASN A 17 -2.12 7.31 -16.44
N THR A 18 -1.73 6.09 -16.04
CA THR A 18 -1.74 5.62 -14.65
C THR A 18 -0.39 5.90 -13.99
N PHE A 19 -0.40 6.44 -12.78
CA PHE A 19 0.83 6.55 -11.98
C PHE A 19 1.24 5.15 -11.50
N ILE A 20 2.50 4.78 -11.78
CA ILE A 20 3.08 3.50 -11.38
C ILE A 20 4.25 3.74 -10.43
N LEU A 21 4.17 3.16 -9.22
CA LEU A 21 5.30 3.03 -8.31
C LEU A 21 5.92 1.64 -8.49
N ASP A 22 6.99 1.56 -9.26
CA ASP A 22 7.77 0.34 -9.40
C ASP A 22 8.76 0.22 -8.24
N LEU A 23 8.51 -0.74 -7.35
CA LEU A 23 9.34 -0.98 -6.17
C LEU A 23 10.66 -1.70 -6.51
N ASN A 24 10.78 -2.29 -7.69
CA ASN A 24 12.04 -2.89 -8.15
C ASN A 24 13.00 -1.82 -8.69
N ALA A 25 12.47 -0.82 -9.38
CA ALA A 25 13.25 0.25 -9.98
C ALA A 25 13.52 1.44 -9.04
N ARG A 26 12.58 1.73 -8.12
CA ARG A 26 12.67 2.90 -7.25
C ARG A 26 13.25 2.58 -5.89
N ALA A 27 14.40 3.15 -5.57
CA ALA A 27 14.97 3.09 -4.23
C ALA A 27 14.17 4.00 -3.28
N ILE A 28 13.57 3.40 -2.24
CA ILE A 28 12.84 4.10 -1.19
C ILE A 28 13.66 4.00 0.10
N LYS A 29 13.88 5.14 0.76
CA LYS A 29 14.57 5.18 2.05
C LYS A 29 13.68 4.65 3.16
N ASP A 30 14.23 3.91 4.10
CA ASP A 30 13.50 3.45 5.28
C ASP A 30 13.01 4.62 6.13
N CYS A 31 11.92 4.40 6.87
CA CYS A 31 11.43 5.40 7.80
C CYS A 31 12.43 5.59 8.95
N ALA A 32 12.97 6.80 9.08
CA ALA A 32 13.93 7.13 10.14
C ALA A 32 13.27 7.41 11.50
N GLY A 33 11.95 7.33 11.63
CA GLY A 33 11.24 7.64 12.87
C GLY A 33 11.42 9.10 13.33
N CYS A 34 11.74 10.02 12.43
CA CYS A 34 12.12 11.40 12.77
C CYS A 34 10.94 12.31 13.13
N TRP A 35 9.70 11.85 12.96
CA TRP A 35 8.44 12.55 13.28
C TRP A 35 8.21 13.86 12.53
N SER A 36 9.07 14.20 11.57
CA SER A 36 8.93 15.45 10.81
C SER A 36 7.61 15.54 10.07
N CYS A 37 7.09 14.42 9.55
CA CYS A 37 5.79 14.34 8.88
C CYS A 37 4.59 14.63 9.79
N TRP A 38 4.78 14.73 11.08
CA TRP A 38 3.78 15.13 12.07
C TRP A 38 4.04 16.50 12.64
N GLN A 39 5.31 16.86 12.87
CA GLN A 39 5.68 18.07 13.61
C GLN A 39 6.09 19.25 12.72
N LYS A 40 6.94 18.98 11.69
CA LYS A 40 7.56 20.04 10.87
C LYS A 40 6.87 20.23 9.54
N THR A 41 6.51 19.12 8.88
CA THR A 41 5.89 19.10 7.55
C THR A 41 4.67 18.19 7.55
N PRO A 42 3.57 18.55 8.25
CA PRO A 42 2.41 17.67 8.39
C PRO A 42 1.92 17.11 7.05
N GLY A 43 1.82 15.78 6.96
CA GLY A 43 1.40 15.09 5.75
C GLY A 43 2.49 14.86 4.70
N ARG A 44 3.74 15.29 4.95
CA ARG A 44 4.87 15.10 4.03
C ARG A 44 6.07 14.49 4.73
N CYS A 45 6.74 13.56 4.07
CA CYS A 45 7.99 13.01 4.58
C CYS A 45 9.17 13.95 4.33
N ALA A 46 10.10 14.02 5.29
CA ALA A 46 11.32 14.82 5.16
C ALA A 46 12.22 14.38 4.00
N PHE A 47 12.17 13.11 3.61
CA PHE A 47 12.98 12.58 2.49
C PHE A 47 12.48 12.99 1.10
N LYS A 48 11.22 13.34 0.95
CA LYS A 48 10.58 13.79 -0.30
C LYS A 48 10.64 12.81 -1.49
N ASP A 49 11.19 11.63 -1.29
CA ASP A 49 11.38 10.61 -2.34
C ASP A 49 10.08 9.91 -2.78
N LEU A 50 8.97 10.15 -2.07
CA LEU A 50 7.64 9.61 -2.34
C LEU A 50 6.56 10.70 -2.50
N ASP A 51 6.90 11.97 -2.64
CA ASP A 51 5.92 13.07 -2.68
C ASP A 51 4.94 12.93 -3.86
N ASP A 52 5.43 12.49 -5.02
CA ASP A 52 4.62 12.19 -6.20
C ASP A 52 3.66 11.02 -5.98
N PHE A 53 4.16 9.94 -5.37
CA PHE A 53 3.34 8.78 -5.00
C PHE A 53 2.26 9.17 -3.97
N TYR A 54 2.61 9.90 -2.92
CA TYR A 54 1.62 10.34 -1.92
C TYR A 54 0.50 11.16 -2.57
N THR A 55 0.85 12.04 -3.50
CA THR A 55 -0.12 12.84 -4.24
C THR A 55 -1.02 11.94 -5.10
N ALA A 56 -0.41 11.01 -5.86
CA ALA A 56 -1.14 10.09 -6.70
C ALA A 56 -2.08 9.18 -5.89
N PHE A 57 -1.59 8.62 -4.76
CA PHE A 57 -2.36 7.75 -3.89
C PHE A 57 -3.59 8.45 -3.29
N LEU A 58 -3.42 9.66 -2.75
CA LEU A 58 -4.51 10.41 -2.14
C LEU A 58 -5.54 10.92 -3.16
N GLN A 59 -5.14 11.10 -4.41
CA GLN A 59 -6.04 11.50 -5.49
C GLN A 59 -6.71 10.33 -6.21
N ALA A 60 -6.24 9.09 -5.98
CA ALA A 60 -6.78 7.91 -6.62
C ALA A 60 -8.16 7.53 -6.05
N ASP A 61 -8.97 6.91 -6.91
CA ASP A 61 -10.17 6.21 -6.51
C ASP A 61 -9.83 4.76 -6.11
N LYS A 62 -8.81 4.19 -6.77
CA LYS A 62 -8.34 2.81 -6.55
C LYS A 62 -6.81 2.76 -6.52
N ALA A 63 -6.25 1.97 -5.60
CA ALA A 63 -4.85 1.58 -5.57
C ALA A 63 -4.73 0.07 -5.83
N VAL A 64 -3.93 -0.31 -6.81
CA VAL A 64 -3.71 -1.71 -7.18
C VAL A 64 -2.28 -2.08 -6.85
N PHE A 65 -2.11 -3.14 -6.07
CA PHE A 65 -0.81 -3.67 -5.68
C PHE A 65 -0.56 -5.00 -6.39
N PHE A 66 0.53 -5.09 -7.14
CA PHE A 66 1.07 -6.33 -7.69
C PHE A 66 2.32 -6.69 -6.93
N ILE A 67 2.25 -7.71 -6.08
CA ILE A 67 3.29 -7.99 -5.09
C ILE A 67 3.82 -9.41 -5.15
N GLY A 68 5.05 -9.59 -4.70
CA GLY A 68 5.67 -10.89 -4.50
C GLY A 68 5.64 -11.32 -3.03
N ALA A 69 5.26 -12.57 -2.77
CA ALA A 69 5.48 -13.18 -1.47
C ALA A 69 6.83 -13.90 -1.47
N SER A 70 7.64 -13.69 -0.45
CA SER A 70 8.92 -14.36 -0.23
C SER A 70 9.05 -14.76 1.22
N CYS A 71 9.46 -16.01 1.47
CA CYS A 71 9.52 -16.56 2.83
C CYS A 71 8.21 -16.40 3.59
N ASP A 72 7.09 -16.69 2.93
CA ASP A 72 5.73 -16.58 3.48
C ASP A 72 5.31 -15.16 3.90
N PHE A 73 6.05 -14.13 3.47
CA PHE A 73 5.78 -12.75 3.89
C PHE A 73 5.97 -11.75 2.75
N VAL A 74 5.64 -10.48 3.01
CA VAL A 74 5.87 -9.37 2.09
C VAL A 74 7.37 -9.08 1.95
N SER A 75 7.77 -8.53 0.82
CA SER A 75 9.16 -8.10 0.61
C SER A 75 9.56 -6.97 1.57
N GLY A 76 10.86 -6.81 1.80
CA GLY A 76 11.38 -5.67 2.55
C GLY A 76 11.03 -4.33 1.90
N ARG A 77 10.96 -4.26 0.56
CA ARG A 77 10.60 -3.03 -0.16
C ARG A 77 9.14 -2.63 0.07
N LEU A 78 8.23 -3.59 0.00
CA LEU A 78 6.82 -3.33 0.30
C LEU A 78 6.62 -2.97 1.77
N LYS A 79 7.34 -3.64 2.68
CA LYS A 79 7.31 -3.29 4.10
C LYS A 79 7.82 -1.86 4.34
N THR A 80 8.92 -1.47 3.71
CA THR A 80 9.43 -0.08 3.74
C THR A 80 8.37 0.90 3.24
N LEU A 81 7.67 0.60 2.13
CA LEU A 81 6.59 1.46 1.66
C LEU A 81 5.48 1.60 2.70
N PHE A 82 5.04 0.50 3.33
CA PHE A 82 4.02 0.56 4.38
C PHE A 82 4.45 1.44 5.56
N ASP A 83 5.68 1.32 6.03
CA ASP A 83 6.22 2.18 7.09
C ASP A 83 6.30 3.66 6.68
N ARG A 84 6.47 3.91 5.38
CA ARG A 84 6.52 5.25 4.80
C ARG A 84 5.13 5.85 4.50
N MET A 85 4.03 5.11 4.75
CA MET A 85 2.65 5.65 4.64
C MET A 85 2.25 6.50 5.86
N ILE A 86 3.05 6.54 6.91
CA ILE A 86 2.76 7.26 8.16
C ILE A 86 2.40 8.77 7.98
N PRO A 87 2.88 9.52 6.97
CA PRO A 87 2.44 10.90 6.73
C PRO A 87 0.94 11.05 6.47
N HIS A 88 0.26 9.98 6.03
CA HIS A 88 -1.17 10.00 5.74
C HIS A 88 -2.04 9.95 7.01
N TYR A 89 -1.46 9.76 8.18
CA TYR A 89 -2.16 9.61 9.46
C TYR A 89 -1.73 10.69 10.44
N LEU A 90 -2.58 10.94 11.44
CA LEU A 90 -2.29 11.86 12.53
C LEU A 90 -1.47 11.16 13.63
N PRO A 91 -0.70 11.90 14.42
CA PRO A 91 0.03 11.33 15.57
C PRO A 91 -0.87 10.86 16.71
N TYR A 92 -2.15 11.19 16.64
CA TYR A 92 -3.14 10.83 17.65
C TYR A 92 -3.72 9.45 17.37
N THR A 93 -4.04 8.71 18.42
CA THR A 93 -4.64 7.37 18.33
C THR A 93 -6.06 7.36 18.90
N SER A 94 -6.85 6.41 18.44
CA SER A 94 -8.20 6.13 18.91
C SER A 94 -8.31 4.66 19.30
N TRP A 95 -9.11 4.38 20.33
CA TRP A 95 -9.45 3.04 20.81
C TRP A 95 -10.91 2.64 20.50
N LYS A 96 -11.59 3.40 19.66
CA LYS A 96 -13.02 3.17 19.36
C LYS A 96 -13.32 1.80 18.78
N THR A 97 -12.36 1.17 18.12
CA THR A 97 -12.49 -0.17 17.53
C THR A 97 -12.03 -1.28 18.46
N GLY A 98 -11.61 -0.96 19.69
CA GLY A 98 -10.92 -1.90 20.58
C GLY A 98 -9.43 -2.06 20.31
N GLU A 99 -8.92 -1.38 19.29
CA GLU A 99 -7.51 -1.39 18.88
C GLU A 99 -6.95 0.02 18.85
N SER A 100 -5.64 0.15 19.12
CA SER A 100 -4.95 1.42 18.97
C SER A 100 -4.70 1.70 17.49
N MET A 101 -5.39 2.68 16.93
CA MET A 101 -5.25 3.09 15.54
C MET A 101 -4.94 4.58 15.47
N HIS A 102 -3.99 4.96 14.61
CA HIS A 102 -3.80 6.36 14.28
C HIS A 102 -5.07 6.94 13.65
N LEU A 103 -5.40 8.18 13.98
CA LEU A 103 -6.52 8.87 13.32
C LEU A 103 -6.18 9.17 11.86
N PRO A 104 -7.15 9.07 10.95
CA PRO A 104 -6.93 9.43 9.55
C PRO A 104 -6.67 10.93 9.42
N ARG A 105 -5.76 11.32 8.54
CA ARG A 105 -5.50 12.73 8.21
C ARG A 105 -6.48 13.25 7.16
N TYR A 106 -6.96 12.37 6.28
CA TYR A 106 -7.82 12.70 5.15
C TYR A 106 -9.17 12.03 5.29
N GLU A 107 -10.19 12.63 4.69
CA GLU A 107 -11.57 12.09 4.73
C GLU A 107 -11.73 10.82 3.91
N ARG A 108 -10.90 10.67 2.87
CA ARG A 108 -10.99 9.55 1.93
C ARG A 108 -9.61 9.00 1.59
N TYR A 109 -9.56 7.68 1.46
CA TYR A 109 -8.45 6.90 0.89
C TYR A 109 -8.98 6.05 -0.25
N PRO A 110 -8.14 5.62 -1.24
CA PRO A 110 -8.58 4.77 -2.34
C PRO A 110 -9.05 3.41 -1.84
N ASP A 111 -9.94 2.77 -2.59
CA ASP A 111 -10.14 1.33 -2.48
C ASP A 111 -8.87 0.60 -2.89
N VAL A 112 -8.60 -0.56 -2.30
CA VAL A 112 -7.36 -1.32 -2.53
C VAL A 112 -7.67 -2.67 -3.14
N GLU A 113 -6.91 -3.03 -4.17
CA GLU A 113 -6.84 -4.39 -4.70
C GLU A 113 -5.39 -4.87 -4.65
N VAL A 114 -5.18 -6.06 -4.12
CA VAL A 114 -3.86 -6.70 -4.05
C VAL A 114 -3.90 -7.99 -4.84
N TYR A 115 -2.99 -8.11 -5.78
CA TYR A 115 -2.72 -9.31 -6.54
C TYR A 115 -1.32 -9.81 -6.18
N TYR A 116 -1.24 -10.98 -5.56
CA TYR A 116 0.03 -11.51 -5.08
C TYR A 116 0.44 -12.78 -5.84
N GLN A 117 1.75 -12.98 -5.98
CA GLN A 117 2.35 -14.22 -6.47
C GLN A 117 3.44 -14.70 -5.52
N GLY A 118 3.70 -15.99 -5.53
CA GLY A 118 4.76 -16.62 -4.73
C GLY A 118 4.35 -18.03 -4.28
N ALA A 119 5.33 -18.76 -3.78
CA ALA A 119 5.11 -20.05 -3.15
C ALA A 119 5.04 -19.85 -1.63
N PHE A 120 4.12 -20.56 -1.00
CA PHE A 120 3.96 -20.57 0.46
C PHE A 120 4.32 -21.94 1.01
N SER A 121 4.92 -21.99 2.19
CA SER A 121 5.30 -23.22 2.87
C SER A 121 4.09 -24.09 3.27
N SER A 122 2.93 -23.46 3.46
CA SER A 122 1.67 -24.12 3.78
C SER A 122 0.47 -23.23 3.44
N GLU A 123 -0.72 -23.83 3.41
CA GLU A 123 -1.98 -23.09 3.28
C GLU A 123 -2.20 -22.15 4.46
N SER A 124 -1.80 -22.53 5.66
CA SER A 124 -1.88 -21.67 6.85
C SER A 124 -0.97 -20.45 6.72
N ALA A 125 0.22 -20.60 6.14
CA ALA A 125 1.14 -19.50 5.88
C ALA A 125 0.53 -18.50 4.88
N ARG A 126 -0.08 -19.01 3.80
CA ARG A 126 -0.81 -18.19 2.83
C ARG A 126 -1.95 -17.40 3.50
N HIS A 127 -2.72 -18.05 4.34
CA HIS A 127 -3.83 -17.41 5.05
C HIS A 127 -3.33 -16.30 5.99
N LEU A 128 -2.27 -16.55 6.75
CA LEU A 128 -1.64 -15.54 7.60
C LEU A 128 -1.11 -14.33 6.81
N PHE A 129 -0.54 -14.57 5.63
CA PHE A 129 -0.09 -13.51 4.73
C PHE A 129 -1.27 -12.64 4.26
N GLU A 130 -2.38 -13.25 3.86
CA GLU A 130 -3.59 -12.53 3.44
C GLU A 130 -4.20 -11.73 4.62
N GLU A 131 -4.26 -12.34 5.81
CA GLU A 131 -4.71 -11.65 7.03
C GLU A 131 -3.80 -10.47 7.41
N TYR A 132 -2.48 -10.64 7.31
CA TYR A 132 -1.53 -9.53 7.54
C TYR A 132 -1.82 -8.34 6.61
N LEU A 133 -1.99 -8.59 5.32
CA LEU A 133 -2.30 -7.53 4.36
C LEU A 133 -3.66 -6.86 4.67
N ALA A 134 -4.68 -7.65 4.98
CA ALA A 134 -5.98 -7.13 5.37
C ALA A 134 -5.87 -6.24 6.61
N ARG A 135 -5.05 -6.64 7.60
CA ARG A 135 -4.80 -5.86 8.81
C ARG A 135 -4.04 -4.57 8.53
N VAL A 136 -3.04 -4.58 7.64
CA VAL A 136 -2.31 -3.36 7.23
C VAL A 136 -3.28 -2.36 6.62
N PHE A 137 -4.11 -2.78 5.66
CA PHE A 137 -5.05 -1.86 5.01
C PHE A 137 -6.18 -1.40 5.93
N TYR A 138 -6.61 -2.24 6.86
CA TYR A 138 -7.53 -1.82 7.92
C TYR A 138 -6.93 -0.70 8.79
N GLN A 139 -5.67 -0.85 9.23
CA GLN A 139 -4.95 0.17 9.98
C GLN A 139 -4.72 1.45 9.15
N PHE A 140 -4.72 1.33 7.82
CA PHE A 140 -4.64 2.46 6.88
C PHE A 140 -6.01 3.09 6.57
N HIS A 141 -7.06 2.74 7.30
CA HIS A 141 -8.42 3.26 7.09
C HIS A 141 -8.97 3.00 5.68
N ILE A 142 -8.48 1.98 5.00
CA ILE A 142 -9.02 1.54 3.72
C ILE A 142 -10.36 0.86 3.97
N LYS A 143 -11.42 1.39 3.36
CA LYS A 143 -12.79 0.86 3.55
C LYS A 143 -13.03 -0.45 2.82
N ARG A 144 -12.39 -0.63 1.68
CA ARG A 144 -12.49 -1.83 0.85
C ARG A 144 -11.10 -2.27 0.42
N ALA A 145 -10.68 -3.44 0.89
CA ALA A 145 -9.47 -4.12 0.44
C ALA A 145 -9.84 -5.51 -0.08
N VAL A 146 -9.38 -5.83 -1.28
CA VAL A 146 -9.54 -7.14 -1.92
C VAL A 146 -8.16 -7.73 -2.13
N ILE A 147 -7.92 -8.96 -1.67
CA ILE A 147 -6.62 -9.63 -1.74
C ILE A 147 -6.82 -10.95 -2.47
N LYS A 148 -6.09 -11.16 -3.55
CA LYS A 148 -6.23 -12.33 -4.43
C LYS A 148 -4.88 -12.80 -4.96
N PRO A 149 -4.72 -14.10 -5.28
CA PRO A 149 -3.61 -14.57 -6.10
C PRO A 149 -3.58 -13.89 -7.46
N LEU A 150 -2.38 -13.64 -8.00
CA LEU A 150 -2.19 -12.96 -9.29
C LEU A 150 -2.84 -13.71 -10.46
N GLY A 151 -2.91 -15.05 -10.42
CA GLY A 151 -3.60 -15.85 -11.44
C GLY A 151 -5.09 -15.56 -11.59
N GLY A 152 -5.70 -14.84 -10.65
CA GLY A 152 -7.07 -14.34 -10.73
C GLY A 152 -7.20 -12.91 -11.28
N TYR A 153 -6.10 -12.30 -11.74
CA TYR A 153 -6.11 -11.00 -12.39
C TYR A 153 -6.52 -11.16 -13.87
N GLU A 154 -7.75 -10.82 -14.18
CA GLU A 154 -8.21 -10.72 -15.55
C GLU A 154 -7.88 -9.31 -16.07
N GLN A 155 -7.05 -9.24 -17.12
CA GLN A 155 -6.64 -7.97 -17.76
C GLN A 155 -7.81 -7.13 -18.29
N CYS A 156 -9.02 -7.68 -18.28
CA CYS A 156 -10.22 -7.05 -18.83
C CYS A 156 -10.88 -5.99 -17.95
N GLU A 157 -10.45 -5.79 -16.69
CA GLU A 157 -11.19 -4.92 -15.77
C GLU A 157 -10.46 -3.65 -15.33
N VAL A 158 -9.36 -3.26 -15.97
CA VAL A 158 -8.95 -1.85 -15.90
C VAL A 158 -9.75 -1.10 -16.97
N ALA A 159 -11.08 -1.10 -16.82
CA ALA A 159 -11.93 -0.24 -17.62
C ALA A 159 -11.59 1.22 -17.27
N ILE A 160 -11.20 1.93 -18.28
CA ILE A 160 -10.91 3.36 -18.38
C ILE A 160 -12.06 4.20 -17.82
#